data_6ac849d4b8decd092a5255168437b1e9
#
_entry.id   6ac849d4b8decd092a5255168437b1e9
#
_cell.length_a   1.000
_cell.length_b   1.000
_cell.length_c   1.000
_cell.angle_alpha   90.00
_cell.angle_beta   90.00
_cell.angle_gamma   90.00
#
_symmetry.space_group_name_H-M   'P 1'
#
loop_
_entity.id
_entity.type
_entity.pdbx_description
1 polymer ?
#
loop_
_entity_poly.entity_id
_entity_poly.type
_entity_poly.pdbx_seq_one_letter_code
_entity_poly.pdbx_strand_id
1 'polypeptide(L)'
;ATTGTMIRKPAFWLYYLWAILLSAAGLALISQASGVAREIGTDVSAGTIATVVGLISICNGVGRVILGALFDKVGRSKTMQTVNVLFLLTCGVLILSLTLKSFPILVAGFVLGGFSYGGVTPTNSAFVSSYYGLKHFPLNFSIINTNLIIASFGSTVAGALYDASQSYFSTDAMIGVLAALGILVSLAINVCDKRTLAAK
;
A
#
# COMPACT_ATOMS: atom_id res chain seq x y z
N ALA A 1 9.78 20.79 -12.07
CA ALA A 1 10.12 21.60 -10.89
C ALA A 1 11.44 21.11 -10.29
N THR A 2 12.20 22.02 -9.66
CA THR A 2 13.38 21.64 -8.88
C THR A 2 12.95 20.92 -7.59
N THR A 3 13.84 20.12 -7.03
CA THR A 3 13.61 19.43 -5.75
C THR A 3 13.23 20.40 -4.62
N GLY A 4 13.92 21.54 -4.52
CA GLY A 4 13.59 22.57 -3.52
C GLY A 4 12.18 23.14 -3.69
N THR A 5 11.69 23.26 -4.92
CA THR A 5 10.31 23.68 -5.19
C THR A 5 9.30 22.56 -4.83
N MET A 6 9.65 21.30 -5.08
CA MET A 6 8.81 20.14 -4.76
C MET A 6 8.54 20.04 -3.25
N ILE A 7 9.60 20.02 -2.44
CA ILE A 7 9.49 19.83 -0.97
C ILE A 7 8.80 20.99 -0.24
N ARG A 8 8.68 22.17 -0.88
CA ARG A 8 7.94 23.32 -0.32
C ARG A 8 6.42 23.24 -0.55
N LYS A 9 5.96 22.32 -1.39
CA LYS A 9 4.52 22.21 -1.71
C LYS A 9 3.81 21.30 -0.72
N PRO A 10 2.67 21.72 -0.11
CA PRO A 10 1.89 20.88 0.79
C PRO A 10 1.42 19.57 0.13
N ALA A 11 1.09 19.60 -1.15
CA ALA A 11 0.69 18.42 -1.91
C ALA A 11 1.76 17.32 -1.93
N PHE A 12 3.06 17.70 -1.91
CA PHE A 12 4.15 16.73 -1.80
C PHE A 12 4.10 15.98 -0.47
N TRP A 13 3.96 16.67 0.64
CA TRP A 13 3.96 16.05 1.97
C TRP A 13 2.72 15.20 2.24
N LEU A 14 1.57 15.64 1.74
CA LEU A 14 0.35 14.83 1.79
C LEU A 14 0.51 13.55 0.97
N TYR A 15 1.07 13.65 -0.23
CA TYR A 15 1.34 12.49 -1.05
C TYR A 15 2.40 11.57 -0.39
N TYR A 16 3.45 12.14 0.17
CA TYR A 16 4.50 11.43 0.88
C TYR A 16 3.92 10.63 2.07
N LEU A 17 3.02 11.25 2.82
CA LEU A 17 2.29 10.59 3.90
C LEU A 17 1.43 9.43 3.38
N TRP A 18 0.70 9.63 2.28
CA TRP A 18 -0.05 8.55 1.65
C TRP A 18 0.86 7.39 1.24
N ALA A 19 1.98 7.66 0.64
CA ALA A 19 2.95 6.65 0.25
C ALA A 19 3.50 5.88 1.46
N ILE A 20 3.77 6.54 2.59
CA ILE A 20 4.15 5.90 3.85
C ILE A 20 3.05 4.96 4.33
N LEU A 21 1.80 5.42 4.41
CA LEU A 21 0.67 4.66 4.94
C LEU A 21 0.44 3.38 4.13
N LEU A 22 0.39 3.48 2.81
CA LEU A 22 0.08 2.33 1.96
C LEU A 22 1.28 1.38 1.81
N SER A 23 2.50 1.91 1.80
CA SER A 23 3.71 1.08 1.84
C SER A 23 3.82 0.34 3.18
N ALA A 24 3.50 0.99 4.30
CA ALA A 24 3.47 0.35 5.61
C ALA A 24 2.44 -0.80 5.67
N ALA A 25 1.26 -0.61 5.08
CA ALA A 25 0.24 -1.65 4.96
C ALA A 25 0.75 -2.87 4.18
N GLY A 26 1.41 -2.64 3.03
CA GLY A 26 1.99 -3.71 2.22
C GLY A 26 3.12 -4.45 2.93
N LEU A 27 4.01 -3.74 3.59
CA LEU A 27 5.12 -4.33 4.35
C LEU A 27 4.62 -5.09 5.59
N ALA A 28 3.59 -4.60 6.27
CA ALA A 28 2.93 -5.31 7.36
C ALA A 28 2.34 -6.65 6.88
N LEU A 29 1.64 -6.65 5.74
CA LEU A 29 1.11 -7.86 5.12
C LEU A 29 2.23 -8.87 4.85
N ILE A 30 3.29 -8.46 4.20
CA ILE A 30 4.40 -9.34 3.82
C ILE A 30 5.08 -9.92 5.06
N SER A 31 5.33 -9.11 6.08
CA SER A 31 6.03 -9.53 7.30
C SER A 31 5.26 -10.59 8.10
N GLN A 32 3.92 -10.53 8.08
CA GLN A 32 3.06 -11.44 8.86
C GLN A 32 2.50 -12.61 8.03
N ALA A 33 2.66 -12.59 6.71
CA ALA A 33 2.04 -13.53 5.79
C ALA A 33 2.34 -15.01 6.13
N SER A 34 3.59 -15.33 6.41
CA SER A 34 3.99 -16.72 6.75
C SER A 34 3.38 -17.19 8.07
N GLY A 35 3.31 -16.33 9.06
CA GLY A 35 2.72 -16.64 10.36
C GLY A 35 1.22 -16.93 10.26
N VAL A 36 0.48 -16.04 9.62
CA VAL A 36 -0.96 -16.20 9.34
C VAL A 36 -1.24 -17.49 8.55
N ALA A 37 -0.43 -17.75 7.52
CA ALA A 37 -0.61 -18.93 6.69
C ALA A 37 -0.42 -20.24 7.48
N ARG A 38 0.52 -20.27 8.42
CA ARG A 38 0.74 -21.42 9.30
C ARG A 38 -0.37 -21.58 10.33
N GLU A 39 -0.89 -20.50 10.85
CA GLU A 39 -1.97 -20.53 11.84
C GLU A 39 -3.27 -21.07 11.24
N ILE A 40 -3.62 -20.65 10.03
CA ILE A 40 -4.85 -21.09 9.34
C ILE A 40 -4.64 -22.44 8.66
N GLY A 41 -3.47 -22.64 8.03
CA GLY A 41 -3.14 -23.84 7.25
C GLY A 41 -2.42 -24.92 8.07
N THR A 42 -2.97 -25.36 9.19
CA THR A 42 -2.37 -26.37 10.07
C THR A 42 -2.08 -27.69 9.36
N ASP A 43 -2.92 -28.06 8.40
CA ASP A 43 -2.81 -29.31 7.62
C ASP A 43 -2.14 -29.08 6.25
N VAL A 44 -1.62 -27.87 6.01
CA VAL A 44 -1.00 -27.51 4.73
C VAL A 44 0.52 -27.67 4.81
N SER A 45 1.12 -28.24 3.78
CA SER A 45 2.58 -28.45 3.73
C SER A 45 3.34 -27.12 3.75
N ALA A 46 4.54 -27.13 4.34
CA ALA A 46 5.41 -25.94 4.38
C ALA A 46 5.75 -25.41 2.97
N GLY A 47 5.89 -26.32 1.98
CA GLY A 47 6.13 -25.93 0.58
C GLY A 47 4.94 -25.20 -0.03
N THR A 48 3.72 -25.64 0.24
CA THR A 48 2.50 -24.95 -0.21
C THR A 48 2.35 -23.60 0.46
N ILE A 49 2.63 -23.48 1.75
CA ILE A 49 2.62 -22.19 2.47
C ILE A 49 3.63 -21.23 1.84
N ALA A 50 4.86 -21.68 1.59
CA ALA A 50 5.88 -20.84 0.94
C ALA A 50 5.44 -20.37 -0.45
N THR A 51 4.82 -21.24 -1.25
CA THR A 51 4.28 -20.90 -2.57
C THR A 51 3.17 -19.83 -2.47
N VAL A 52 2.23 -20.02 -1.55
CA VAL A 52 1.11 -19.10 -1.35
C VAL A 52 1.60 -17.73 -0.87
N VAL A 53 2.56 -17.69 0.05
CA VAL A 53 3.21 -16.43 0.46
C VAL A 53 3.93 -15.77 -0.72
N GLY A 54 4.56 -16.57 -1.57
CA GLY A 54 5.22 -16.09 -2.80
C GLY A 54 4.26 -15.43 -3.80
N LEU A 55 2.97 -15.81 -3.81
CA LEU A 55 1.96 -15.16 -4.65
C LEU A 55 1.82 -13.67 -4.38
N ILE A 56 2.08 -13.23 -3.17
CA ILE A 56 2.07 -11.80 -2.83
C ILE A 56 3.04 -11.04 -3.75
N SER A 57 4.25 -11.56 -3.94
CA SER A 57 5.28 -10.94 -4.78
C SER A 57 4.91 -10.97 -6.26
N ILE A 58 4.35 -12.07 -6.75
CA ILE A 58 3.88 -12.19 -8.14
C ILE A 58 2.76 -11.18 -8.39
N CYS A 59 1.76 -11.14 -7.52
CA CYS A 59 0.63 -10.21 -7.64
C CYS A 59 1.06 -8.75 -7.46
N ASN A 60 2.10 -8.48 -6.66
CA ASN A 60 2.72 -7.16 -6.58
C ASN A 60 3.29 -6.73 -7.95
N GLY A 61 4.00 -7.62 -8.64
CA GLY A 61 4.49 -7.35 -9.99
C GLY A 61 3.36 -7.06 -10.97
N VAL A 62 2.31 -7.87 -10.98
CA VAL A 62 1.11 -7.67 -11.83
C VAL A 62 0.41 -6.34 -11.48
N GLY A 63 0.26 -6.04 -10.20
CA GLY A 63 -0.32 -4.80 -9.71
C GLY A 63 0.44 -3.56 -10.19
N ARG A 64 1.77 -3.62 -10.24
CA ARG A 64 2.60 -2.51 -10.77
C ARG A 64 2.24 -2.16 -12.22
N VAL A 65 2.07 -3.16 -13.06
CA VAL A 65 1.73 -2.97 -14.47
C VAL A 65 0.30 -2.44 -14.62
N ILE A 66 -0.67 -3.09 -13.98
CA ILE A 66 -2.09 -2.75 -14.15
C ILE A 66 -2.43 -1.41 -13.51
N LEU A 67 -2.00 -1.16 -12.28
CA LEU A 67 -2.30 0.08 -11.57
C LEU A 67 -1.46 1.26 -12.09
N GLY A 68 -0.27 1.00 -12.65
CA GLY A 68 0.47 2.00 -13.40
C GLY A 68 -0.27 2.43 -14.66
N ALA A 69 -0.75 1.48 -15.47
CA ALA A 69 -1.58 1.78 -16.63
C ALA A 69 -2.92 2.46 -16.27
N LEU A 70 -3.48 2.13 -15.10
CA LEU A 70 -4.66 2.81 -14.58
C LEU A 70 -4.38 4.29 -14.32
N PHE A 71 -3.22 4.61 -13.71
CA PHE A 71 -2.83 6.01 -13.47
C PHE A 71 -2.79 6.82 -14.78
N ASP A 72 -2.23 6.24 -15.83
CA ASP A 72 -2.15 6.89 -17.16
C ASP A 72 -3.53 7.16 -17.76
N LYS A 73 -4.52 6.30 -17.50
CA LYS A 73 -5.88 6.42 -18.02
C LYS A 73 -6.79 7.34 -17.20
N VAL A 74 -6.74 7.22 -15.87
CA VAL A 74 -7.74 7.88 -14.98
C VAL A 74 -7.13 8.92 -14.05
N GLY A 75 -5.82 9.04 -14.05
CA GLY A 75 -5.07 10.02 -13.26
C GLY A 75 -4.88 9.65 -11.79
N ARG A 76 -4.19 10.52 -11.06
CA ARG A 76 -3.76 10.34 -9.68
C ARG A 76 -4.91 10.01 -8.73
N SER A 77 -5.92 10.86 -8.69
CA SER A 77 -6.98 10.79 -7.65
C SER A 77 -7.69 9.44 -7.67
N LYS A 78 -8.12 9.01 -8.86
CA LYS A 78 -8.86 7.75 -9.02
C LYS A 78 -7.96 6.55 -8.74
N THR A 79 -6.70 6.58 -9.17
CA THR A 79 -5.74 5.49 -8.91
C THR A 79 -5.44 5.36 -7.43
N MET A 80 -5.17 6.47 -6.72
CA MET A 80 -4.96 6.44 -5.27
C MET A 80 -6.17 5.87 -4.54
N GLN A 81 -7.39 6.28 -4.90
CA GLN A 81 -8.61 5.74 -4.29
C GLN A 81 -8.78 4.25 -4.60
N THR A 82 -8.47 3.81 -5.81
CA THR A 82 -8.49 2.39 -6.16
C THR A 82 -7.54 1.59 -5.28
N VAL A 83 -6.31 2.05 -5.09
CA VAL A 83 -5.33 1.38 -4.21
C VAL A 83 -5.84 1.34 -2.76
N ASN A 84 -6.39 2.45 -2.25
CA ASN A 84 -6.97 2.50 -0.89
C ASN A 84 -8.10 1.49 -0.71
N VAL A 85 -9.04 1.44 -1.65
CA VAL A 85 -10.19 0.51 -1.61
C VAL A 85 -9.71 -0.94 -1.70
N LEU A 86 -8.75 -1.23 -2.56
CA LEU A 86 -8.17 -2.58 -2.66
C LEU A 86 -7.52 -3.02 -1.34
N PHE A 87 -6.82 -2.14 -0.63
CA PHE A 87 -6.28 -2.46 0.69
C PHE A 87 -7.38 -2.63 1.76
N LEU A 88 -8.47 -1.87 1.70
CA LEU A 88 -9.61 -2.09 2.59
C LEU A 88 -10.27 -3.45 2.33
N LEU A 89 -10.43 -3.83 1.07
CA LEU A 89 -10.94 -5.15 0.70
C LEU A 89 -9.97 -6.25 1.16
N THR A 90 -8.67 -6.04 1.04
CA THR A 90 -7.65 -6.95 1.56
C THR A 90 -7.82 -7.16 3.06
N CYS A 91 -7.98 -6.09 3.83
CA CYS A 91 -8.25 -6.15 5.27
C CYS A 91 -9.48 -7.02 5.57
N GLY A 92 -10.59 -6.77 4.87
CA GLY A 92 -11.84 -7.51 5.05
C GLY A 92 -11.68 -9.00 4.73
N VAL A 93 -11.03 -9.34 3.62
CA VAL A 93 -10.78 -10.73 3.20
C VAL A 93 -9.84 -11.45 4.17
N LEU A 94 -8.79 -10.79 4.66
CA LEU A 94 -7.88 -11.37 5.65
C LEU A 94 -8.58 -11.64 6.98
N ILE A 95 -9.36 -10.69 7.49
CA ILE A 95 -10.16 -10.88 8.71
C ILE A 95 -11.18 -12.02 8.53
N LEU A 96 -11.81 -12.09 7.37
CA LEU A 96 -12.74 -13.18 7.06
C LEU A 96 -12.02 -14.55 7.05
N SER A 97 -10.81 -14.60 6.51
CA SER A 97 -10.00 -15.83 6.51
C SER A 97 -9.67 -16.32 7.93
N LEU A 98 -9.34 -15.39 8.83
CA LEU A 98 -9.11 -15.71 10.25
C LEU A 98 -10.37 -16.20 10.96
N THR A 99 -11.49 -15.52 10.73
CA THR A 99 -12.77 -15.83 11.37
C THR A 99 -13.29 -17.22 10.94
N LEU A 100 -13.21 -17.51 9.64
CA LEU A 100 -13.66 -18.79 9.08
C LEU A 100 -12.58 -19.87 9.09
N LYS A 101 -11.35 -19.53 9.51
CA LYS A 101 -10.17 -20.41 9.42
C LYS A 101 -10.03 -21.07 8.05
N SER A 102 -10.24 -20.27 7.00
CA SER A 102 -10.28 -20.73 5.62
C SER A 102 -9.00 -20.38 4.88
N PHE A 103 -8.18 -21.36 4.55
CA PHE A 103 -6.97 -21.20 3.79
C PHE A 103 -7.20 -20.66 2.36
N PRO A 104 -8.22 -21.10 1.60
CA PRO A 104 -8.52 -20.51 0.29
C PRO A 104 -8.86 -19.02 0.34
N ILE A 105 -9.58 -18.56 1.37
CA ILE A 105 -9.90 -17.15 1.57
C ILE A 105 -8.62 -16.36 1.89
N LEU A 106 -7.71 -16.94 2.69
CA LEU A 106 -6.41 -16.35 2.95
C LEU A 106 -5.60 -16.15 1.66
N VAL A 107 -5.58 -17.14 0.79
CA VAL A 107 -4.93 -17.07 -0.53
C VAL A 107 -5.49 -15.89 -1.34
N ALA A 108 -6.81 -15.77 -1.38
CA ALA A 108 -7.46 -14.62 -2.03
C ALA A 108 -7.03 -13.28 -1.41
N GLY A 109 -6.90 -13.21 -0.09
CA GLY A 109 -6.38 -12.03 0.62
C GLY A 109 -4.94 -11.69 0.25
N PHE A 110 -4.08 -12.68 0.11
CA PHE A 110 -2.69 -12.49 -0.32
C PHE A 110 -2.57 -12.01 -1.76
N VAL A 111 -3.37 -12.58 -2.66
CA VAL A 111 -3.45 -12.14 -4.06
C VAL A 111 -3.89 -10.69 -4.14
N LEU A 112 -4.97 -10.34 -3.45
CA LEU A 112 -5.51 -8.99 -3.43
C LEU A 112 -4.56 -7.99 -2.78
N GLY A 113 -3.96 -8.35 -1.65
CA GLY A 113 -3.02 -7.49 -0.92
C GLY A 113 -1.72 -7.26 -1.68
N GLY A 114 -1.16 -8.29 -2.30
CA GLY A 114 0.00 -8.16 -3.17
C GLY A 114 -0.28 -7.25 -4.36
N PHE A 115 -1.40 -7.46 -5.03
CA PHE A 115 -1.84 -6.60 -6.14
C PHE A 115 -2.02 -5.14 -5.70
N SER A 116 -2.64 -4.90 -4.56
CA SER A 116 -2.85 -3.56 -4.00
C SER A 116 -1.52 -2.85 -3.72
N TYR A 117 -0.59 -3.54 -3.08
CA TYR A 117 0.73 -3.00 -2.78
C TYR A 117 1.53 -2.70 -4.04
N GLY A 118 1.33 -3.48 -5.10
CA GLY A 118 1.92 -3.23 -6.42
C GLY A 118 1.60 -1.86 -7.00
N GLY A 119 0.48 -1.26 -6.62
CA GLY A 119 0.05 0.05 -7.12
C GLY A 119 0.80 1.25 -6.55
N VAL A 120 1.47 1.11 -5.41
CA VAL A 120 2.11 2.26 -4.72
C VAL A 120 3.31 2.79 -5.51
N THR A 121 4.22 1.92 -5.93
CA THR A 121 5.46 2.33 -6.63
C THR A 121 5.21 3.04 -7.96
N PRO A 122 4.38 2.52 -8.89
CA PRO A 122 4.09 3.22 -10.14
C PRO A 122 3.33 4.52 -9.90
N THR A 123 2.49 4.59 -8.88
CA THR A 123 1.82 5.83 -8.49
C THR A 123 2.82 6.89 -8.02
N ASN A 124 3.88 6.50 -7.28
CA ASN A 124 4.98 7.39 -6.90
C ASN A 124 5.69 7.97 -8.13
N SER A 125 6.04 7.11 -9.08
CA SER A 125 6.69 7.53 -10.33
C SER A 125 5.82 8.48 -11.14
N ALA A 126 4.57 8.11 -11.34
CA ALA A 126 3.62 8.88 -12.12
C ALA A 126 3.27 10.22 -11.44
N PHE A 127 3.16 10.26 -10.11
CA PHE A 127 2.98 11.49 -9.36
C PHE A 127 4.15 12.46 -9.55
N VAL A 128 5.37 11.99 -9.40
CA VAL A 128 6.56 12.84 -9.56
C VAL A 128 6.67 13.36 -10.98
N SER A 129 6.47 12.51 -11.99
CA SER A 129 6.57 12.92 -13.39
C SER A 129 5.49 13.90 -13.80
N SER A 130 4.25 13.68 -13.40
CA SER A 130 3.11 14.52 -13.78
C SER A 130 3.05 15.87 -13.04
N TYR A 131 3.45 15.91 -11.76
CA TYR A 131 3.38 17.14 -10.94
C TYR A 131 4.63 18.00 -11.01
N TYR A 132 5.80 17.36 -11.18
CA TYR A 132 7.10 18.06 -11.07
C TYR A 132 7.92 17.99 -12.37
N GLY A 133 7.47 17.19 -13.35
CA GLY A 133 8.10 17.06 -14.66
C GLY A 133 9.36 16.20 -14.65
N LEU A 134 9.89 15.94 -15.84
CA LEU A 134 10.97 14.97 -16.05
C LEU A 134 12.38 15.55 -15.81
N LYS A 135 12.56 16.88 -15.83
CA LYS A 135 13.90 17.52 -15.78
C LYS A 135 14.72 17.11 -14.55
N HIS A 136 14.09 16.96 -13.37
CA HIS A 136 14.73 16.56 -12.12
C HIS A 136 14.12 15.27 -11.57
N PHE A 137 13.54 14.45 -12.45
CA PHE A 137 12.81 13.25 -12.07
C PHE A 137 13.65 12.27 -11.22
N PRO A 138 14.90 11.92 -11.59
CA PRO A 138 15.66 10.93 -10.82
C PRO A 138 15.82 11.33 -9.34
N LEU A 139 16.17 12.57 -9.06
CA LEU A 139 16.34 13.06 -7.69
C LEU A 139 14.99 13.18 -6.96
N ASN A 140 13.98 13.73 -7.61
CA ASN A 140 12.64 13.88 -7.04
C ASN A 140 12.02 12.52 -6.72
N PHE A 141 12.20 11.53 -7.60
CA PHE A 141 11.73 10.16 -7.40
C PHE A 141 12.48 9.45 -6.29
N SER A 142 13.80 9.66 -6.16
CA SER A 142 14.57 9.11 -5.05
C SER A 142 14.07 9.65 -3.70
N ILE A 143 13.75 10.94 -3.63
CA ILE A 143 13.22 11.53 -2.40
C ILE A 143 11.86 10.96 -2.04
N ILE A 144 10.93 10.84 -3.00
CA ILE A 144 9.62 10.24 -2.70
C ILE A 144 9.78 8.80 -2.19
N ASN A 145 10.72 8.03 -2.73
CA ASN A 145 10.95 6.66 -2.32
C ASN A 145 11.60 6.51 -0.93
N THR A 146 12.12 7.56 -0.33
CA THR A 146 12.55 7.53 1.09
C THR A 146 11.38 7.25 2.04
N ASN A 147 10.13 7.35 1.57
CA ASN A 147 8.95 6.93 2.33
C ASN A 147 9.09 5.49 2.84
N LEU A 148 9.77 4.62 2.10
CA LEU A 148 9.98 3.22 2.47
C LEU A 148 10.80 3.07 3.76
N ILE A 149 11.68 4.02 4.09
CA ILE A 149 12.44 4.01 5.35
C ILE A 149 11.47 4.10 6.53
N ILE A 150 10.51 5.03 6.47
CA ILE A 150 9.51 5.20 7.51
C ILE A 150 8.48 4.05 7.45
N ALA A 151 8.04 3.69 6.26
CA ALA A 151 7.07 2.61 6.05
C ALA A 151 7.57 1.25 6.55
N SER A 152 8.89 1.00 6.55
CA SER A 152 9.46 -0.25 7.06
C SER A 152 9.15 -0.50 8.54
N PHE A 153 8.94 0.54 9.34
CA PHE A 153 8.45 0.41 10.71
C PHE A 153 7.05 -0.21 10.79
N GLY A 154 6.29 -0.22 9.70
CA GLY A 154 5.03 -0.93 9.60
C GLY A 154 5.14 -2.42 9.91
N SER A 155 6.21 -3.06 9.46
CA SER A 155 6.51 -4.47 9.81
C SER A 155 6.77 -4.64 11.30
N THR A 156 7.52 -3.73 11.92
CA THR A 156 7.81 -3.75 13.35
C THR A 156 6.55 -3.53 14.18
N VAL A 157 5.72 -2.57 13.79
CA VAL A 157 4.43 -2.29 14.46
C VAL A 157 3.49 -3.50 14.33
N ALA A 158 3.41 -4.11 13.15
CA ALA A 158 2.61 -5.32 12.94
C ALA A 158 3.07 -6.48 13.85
N GLY A 159 4.36 -6.70 13.97
CA GLY A 159 4.93 -7.68 14.89
C GLY A 159 4.60 -7.37 16.34
N ALA A 160 4.76 -6.12 16.79
CA ALA A 160 4.44 -5.69 18.15
C ALA A 160 2.94 -5.83 18.45
N LEU A 161 2.05 -5.56 17.50
CA LEU A 161 0.62 -5.78 17.63
C LEU A 161 0.28 -7.27 17.81
N TYR A 162 0.94 -8.13 17.06
CA TYR A 162 0.79 -9.57 17.23
C TYR A 162 1.29 -10.02 18.61
N ASP A 163 2.48 -9.59 19.01
CA ASP A 163 3.06 -9.95 20.31
C ASP A 163 2.17 -9.52 21.49
N ALA A 164 1.55 -8.34 21.38
CA ALA A 164 0.67 -7.81 22.40
C ALA A 164 -0.71 -8.50 22.44
N SER A 165 -1.28 -8.84 21.31
CA SER A 165 -2.64 -9.39 21.20
C SER A 165 -2.68 -10.91 21.03
N GLN A 166 -1.56 -11.53 20.65
CA GLN A 166 -1.45 -12.94 20.25
C GLN A 166 -2.47 -13.32 19.14
N SER A 167 -2.78 -12.36 18.27
CA SER A 167 -3.74 -12.51 17.19
C SER A 167 -3.35 -11.70 15.96
N TYR A 168 -3.47 -12.32 14.79
CA TYR A 168 -3.28 -11.61 13.51
C TYR A 168 -4.42 -10.66 13.17
N PHE A 169 -5.54 -10.73 13.87
CA PHE A 169 -6.64 -9.78 13.69
C PHE A 169 -6.17 -8.34 13.86
N SER A 170 -5.35 -8.05 14.85
CA SER A 170 -4.82 -6.70 15.09
C SER A 170 -3.92 -6.21 13.95
N THR A 171 -3.14 -7.10 13.35
CA THR A 171 -2.31 -6.81 12.18
C THR A 171 -3.16 -6.54 10.95
N ASP A 172 -4.16 -7.37 10.70
CA ASP A 172 -5.06 -7.20 9.56
C ASP A 172 -5.91 -5.94 9.71
N ALA A 173 -6.39 -5.63 10.93
CA ALA A 173 -7.08 -4.37 11.24
C ALA A 173 -6.17 -3.16 11.01
N MET A 174 -4.87 -3.24 11.32
CA MET A 174 -3.89 -2.19 11.03
C MET A 174 -3.86 -1.86 9.53
N ILE A 175 -3.86 -2.86 8.66
CA ILE A 175 -3.91 -2.65 7.19
C ILE A 175 -5.15 -1.83 6.82
N GLY A 176 -6.31 -2.17 7.36
CA GLY A 176 -7.55 -1.43 7.14
C GLY A 176 -7.52 0.01 7.63
N VAL A 177 -6.96 0.24 8.82
CA VAL A 177 -6.79 1.59 9.38
C VAL A 177 -5.85 2.44 8.51
N LEU A 178 -4.72 1.89 8.09
CA LEU A 178 -3.79 2.58 7.20
C LEU A 178 -4.43 2.94 5.86
N ALA A 179 -5.23 2.04 5.29
CA ALA A 179 -5.97 2.29 4.05
C ALA A 179 -7.05 3.36 4.23
N ALA A 180 -7.77 3.36 5.34
CA ALA A 180 -8.77 4.39 5.66
C ALA A 180 -8.12 5.76 5.82
N LEU A 181 -6.98 5.85 6.52
CA LEU A 181 -6.19 7.07 6.60
C LEU A 181 -5.69 7.50 5.21
N GLY A 182 -5.30 6.55 4.37
CA GLY A 182 -4.93 6.79 2.97
C GLY A 182 -6.05 7.44 2.16
N ILE A 183 -7.31 7.05 2.37
CA ILE A 183 -8.48 7.69 1.76
C ILE A 183 -8.56 9.15 2.19
N LEU A 184 -8.48 9.43 3.48
CA LEU A 184 -8.56 10.80 4.01
C LEU A 184 -7.43 11.69 3.46
N VAL A 185 -6.21 11.18 3.43
CA VAL A 185 -5.05 11.90 2.89
C VAL A 185 -5.22 12.18 1.40
N SER A 186 -5.66 11.21 0.60
CA SER A 186 -5.88 11.41 -0.83
C SER A 186 -7.00 12.40 -1.14
N LEU A 187 -8.04 12.46 -0.31
CA LEU A 187 -9.08 13.49 -0.40
C LEU A 187 -8.52 14.87 -0.04
N ALA A 188 -7.66 14.97 0.98
CA ALA A 188 -6.98 16.21 1.34
C ALA A 188 -6.12 16.77 0.19
N ILE A 189 -5.43 15.90 -0.55
CA ILE A 189 -4.67 16.31 -1.74
C ILE A 189 -5.60 16.89 -2.80
N ASN A 190 -6.77 16.28 -3.04
CA ASN A 190 -7.74 16.79 -4.02
C ASN A 190 -8.24 18.20 -3.66
N VAL A 191 -8.46 18.47 -2.37
CA VAL A 191 -8.82 19.81 -1.89
C VAL A 191 -7.68 20.80 -2.09
N CYS A 192 -6.45 20.39 -1.81
CA CYS A 192 -5.26 21.21 -2.01
C CYS A 192 -5.07 21.58 -3.50
N ASP A 193 -5.26 20.62 -4.40
CA ASP A 193 -5.15 20.83 -5.84
C ASP A 193 -6.21 21.84 -6.35
N LYS A 194 -7.47 21.69 -5.91
CA LYS A 194 -8.56 22.62 -6.29
C LYS A 194 -8.26 24.06 -5.85
N ARG A 195 -7.74 24.26 -4.63
CA ARG A 195 -7.37 25.58 -4.13
C ARG A 195 -6.24 26.22 -4.94
N THR A 196 -5.26 25.42 -5.34
CA THR A 196 -4.14 25.88 -6.16
C THR A 196 -4.59 26.29 -7.57
N LEU A 197 -5.60 25.63 -8.14
CA LEU A 197 -6.18 25.99 -9.43
C LEU A 197 -7.08 27.22 -9.35
N ALA A 198 -7.78 27.41 -8.24
CA ALA A 198 -8.66 28.58 -8.02
C ALA A 198 -7.87 29.89 -7.71
N ALA A 199 -6.58 29.75 -7.32
CA ALA A 199 -5.70 30.88 -7.01
C ALA A 199 -4.85 31.35 -8.22
N LYS A 200 -5.01 30.74 -9.39
CA LYS A 200 -4.40 31.14 -10.69
C LYS A 200 -5.41 31.83 -11.57
#